data_7565bd7114270ca29a964627943429e6
#
_entry.id   7565bd7114270ca29a964627943429e6
#
_cell.length_a   1.000
_cell.length_b   1.000
_cell.length_c   1.000
_cell.angle_alpha   90.00
_cell.angle_beta   90.00
_cell.angle_gamma   90.00
#
_symmetry.space_group_name_H-M   'P 1'
#
loop_
_entity.id
_entity.type
_entity.pdbx_description
1 polymer ?
#
loop_
_entity_poly.entity_id
_entity_poly.type
_entity_poly.pdbx_seq_one_letter_code
_entity_poly.pdbx_strand_id
1 'polypeptide(L)'
;MKIYLWVNNMKNDGEELFASVTIILFFVIMFLCVSPGTQEEAYNKEVQKYNKYVEAQNYNVGDTFIITYNEDTKVVNLAVKDMEEKGYKKLSITPVSRKTGFTSFTIEYMVEYQKIK
;
A
#
# COMPACT_ATOMS: atom_id res chain seq x y z
N MET A 1 10.52 49.88 19.88
CA MET A 1 10.37 49.54 19.64
C MET A 1 9.91 49.42 19.99
N LYS A 2 9.09 49.73 20.17
CA LYS A 2 8.64 49.33 20.13
C LYS A 2 7.87 49.54 19.44
N ILE A 3 7.39 50.39 18.88
CA ILE A 3 7.04 50.04 17.92
C ILE A 3 7.70 50.03 16.99
N TYR A 4 8.45 50.36 17.08
CA TYR A 4 9.11 49.81 16.35
C TYR A 4 9.45 48.90 16.71
N LEU A 5 9.61 49.55 17.69
CA LEU A 5 9.64 48.42 18.11
C LEU A 5 8.42 47.97 18.52
N TRP A 6 7.54 48.84 18.79
CA TRP A 6 6.36 48.47 19.14
C TRP A 6 5.54 48.21 18.01
N VAL A 7 5.63 48.97 17.06
CA VAL A 7 5.14 48.58 15.80
C VAL A 7 5.91 47.38 15.36
N ASN A 8 7.17 47.37 15.66
CA ASN A 8 7.94 46.19 15.43
C ASN A 8 7.50 45.04 16.33
N ASN A 9 7.11 45.33 17.55
CA ASN A 9 6.58 44.28 18.41
C ASN A 9 5.27 43.77 17.92
N MET A 10 4.42 44.64 17.45
CA MET A 10 3.19 44.21 16.84
C MET A 10 3.43 43.41 15.61
N LYS A 11 4.38 43.84 14.80
CA LYS A 11 4.76 43.11 13.62
C LYS A 11 5.27 41.74 14.00
N ASN A 12 6.11 41.68 15.00
CA ASN A 12 6.66 40.40 15.44
C ASN A 12 5.56 39.46 15.89
N ASP A 13 4.58 39.96 16.62
CA ASP A 13 3.47 39.14 17.04
C ASP A 13 2.69 38.62 15.83
N GLY A 14 2.45 39.48 14.86
CA GLY A 14 1.77 39.07 13.67
C GLY A 14 2.54 38.09 12.84
N GLU A 15 3.85 38.28 12.75
CA GLU A 15 4.70 37.35 12.02
C GLU A 15 4.75 35.97 12.68
N GLU A 16 4.82 35.96 14.00
CA GLU A 16 4.81 34.69 14.72
C GLU A 16 3.50 33.95 14.53
N LEU A 17 2.41 34.66 14.57
CA LEU A 17 1.10 34.07 14.35
C LEU A 17 0.99 33.52 12.93
N PHE A 18 1.45 34.28 11.97
CA PHE A 18 1.41 33.86 10.57
C PHE A 18 2.27 32.63 10.34
N ALA A 19 3.46 32.60 10.92
CA ALA A 19 4.34 31.43 10.80
C ALA A 19 3.71 30.19 11.44
N SER A 20 3.06 30.34 12.58
CA SER A 20 2.38 29.21 13.23
C SER A 20 1.26 28.66 12.37
N VAL A 21 0.45 29.53 11.78
CA VAL A 21 -0.63 29.12 10.91
C VAL A 21 -0.08 28.41 9.67
N THR A 22 1.02 28.91 9.11
CA THR A 22 1.64 28.31 7.94
C THR A 22 2.16 26.90 8.25
N ILE A 23 2.76 26.72 9.39
CA ILE A 23 3.27 25.42 9.81
C ILE A 23 2.12 24.43 10.00
N ILE A 24 1.06 24.85 10.65
CA ILE A 24 -0.11 24.00 10.85
C ILE A 24 -0.70 23.57 9.50
N LEU A 25 -0.84 24.53 8.59
CA LEU A 25 -1.35 24.23 7.25
C LEU A 25 -0.46 23.23 6.53
N PHE A 26 0.84 23.40 6.65
CA PHE A 26 1.79 22.50 6.02
C PHE A 26 1.62 21.06 6.52
N PHE A 27 1.49 20.90 7.83
CA PHE A 27 1.27 19.58 8.41
C PHE A 27 -0.06 18.98 7.98
N VAL A 28 -1.11 19.80 7.91
CA VAL A 28 -2.42 19.33 7.46
C VAL A 28 -2.34 18.86 6.01
N ILE A 29 -1.67 19.63 5.16
CA ILE A 29 -1.53 19.25 3.76
C ILE A 29 -0.72 17.96 3.63
N MET A 30 0.37 17.86 4.36
CA MET A 30 1.18 16.64 4.33
C MET A 30 0.40 15.43 4.80
N PHE A 31 -0.39 15.60 5.85
CA PHE A 31 -1.20 14.50 6.36
C PHE A 31 -2.24 14.07 5.31
N LEU A 32 -2.88 15.02 4.67
CA LEU A 32 -3.88 14.71 3.64
C LEU A 32 -3.25 14.05 2.41
N CYS A 33 -2.03 14.45 2.07
CA CYS A 33 -1.34 13.85 0.93
C CYS A 33 -0.90 12.42 1.22
N VAL A 34 -0.46 12.14 2.45
CA VAL A 34 0.04 10.81 2.82
C VAL A 34 -1.11 9.86 3.11
N SER A 35 -2.15 10.34 3.76
CA SER A 35 -3.23 9.51 4.24
C SER A 35 -3.94 8.72 3.13
N PRO A 36 -4.32 9.31 1.98
CA PRO A 36 -4.94 8.54 0.92
C PRO A 36 -4.02 7.53 0.25
N GLY A 37 -2.72 7.84 0.18
CA GLY A 37 -1.76 6.97 -0.47
C GLY A 37 -1.33 5.78 0.37
N THR A 38 -1.53 5.85 1.68
CA THR A 38 -1.00 4.84 2.60
C THR A 38 -1.57 3.46 2.35
N GLN A 39 -2.87 3.36 2.10
CA GLN A 39 -3.52 2.08 1.88
C GLN A 39 -3.06 1.44 0.57
N GLU A 40 -3.01 2.21 -0.50
CA GLU A 40 -2.51 1.72 -1.77
C GLU A 40 -1.07 1.28 -1.68
N GLU A 41 -0.24 2.06 -0.99
CA GLU A 41 1.15 1.70 -0.80
C GLU A 41 1.30 0.40 -0.01
N ALA A 42 0.46 0.21 1.01
CA ALA A 42 0.48 -1.02 1.79
C ALA A 42 0.09 -2.22 0.93
N TYR A 43 -0.95 -2.08 0.12
CA TYR A 43 -1.37 -3.14 -0.79
C TYR A 43 -0.27 -3.45 -1.81
N ASN A 44 0.33 -2.42 -2.38
CA ASN A 44 1.39 -2.61 -3.35
C ASN A 44 2.62 -3.28 -2.74
N LYS A 45 2.95 -2.98 -1.50
CA LYS A 45 4.03 -3.64 -0.79
C LYS A 45 3.79 -5.14 -0.67
N GLU A 46 2.58 -5.51 -0.29
CA GLU A 46 2.23 -6.92 -0.16
C GLU A 46 2.28 -7.62 -1.51
N VAL A 47 1.75 -6.98 -2.55
CA VAL A 47 1.79 -7.52 -3.90
C VAL A 47 3.23 -7.73 -4.35
N GLN A 48 4.10 -6.75 -4.14
CA GLN A 48 5.50 -6.85 -4.55
C GLN A 48 6.24 -7.96 -3.81
N LYS A 49 5.88 -8.22 -2.57
CA LYS A 49 6.48 -9.31 -1.80
C LYS A 49 6.24 -10.65 -2.48
N TYR A 50 5.02 -10.92 -2.91
CA TYR A 50 4.69 -12.14 -3.62
C TYR A 50 5.37 -12.19 -4.99
N ASN A 51 5.41 -11.09 -5.69
CA ASN A 51 5.99 -11.04 -7.01
C ASN A 51 7.50 -11.28 -6.98
N LYS A 52 8.19 -10.73 -6.00
CA LYS A 52 9.61 -10.99 -5.82
C LYS A 52 9.87 -12.47 -5.56
N TYR A 53 9.01 -13.09 -4.78
CA TYR A 53 9.14 -14.53 -4.52
C TYR A 53 9.03 -15.32 -5.82
N VAL A 54 8.06 -15.00 -6.65
CA VAL A 54 7.84 -15.68 -7.93
C VAL A 54 9.03 -15.47 -8.87
N GLU A 55 9.52 -14.24 -8.96
CA GLU A 55 10.67 -13.95 -9.81
C GLU A 55 11.91 -14.72 -9.38
N ALA A 56 12.07 -14.90 -8.09
CA ALA A 56 13.22 -15.64 -7.56
C ALA A 56 13.19 -17.13 -7.91
N GLN A 57 12.02 -17.67 -8.25
CA GLN A 57 11.88 -19.08 -8.60
C GLN A 57 12.34 -19.40 -10.02
N ASN A 58 12.47 -18.39 -10.88
CA ASN A 58 12.92 -18.54 -12.28
C ASN A 58 12.11 -19.58 -13.06
N TYR A 59 10.81 -19.45 -13.03
CA TYR A 59 9.94 -20.35 -13.79
C TYR A 59 10.15 -20.19 -15.29
N ASN A 60 10.04 -21.29 -16.01
CA ASN A 60 10.10 -21.29 -17.45
C ASN A 60 8.71 -21.11 -18.04
N VAL A 61 8.66 -20.66 -19.30
CA VAL A 61 7.38 -20.54 -20.01
C VAL A 61 6.74 -21.93 -20.07
N GLY A 62 5.47 -21.99 -19.69
CA GLY A 62 4.72 -23.23 -19.62
C GLY A 62 4.64 -23.82 -18.22
N ASP A 63 5.51 -23.40 -17.30
CA ASP A 63 5.47 -23.91 -15.93
C ASP A 63 4.22 -23.40 -15.21
N THR A 64 3.65 -24.26 -14.37
CA THR A 64 2.53 -23.89 -13.52
C THR A 64 2.96 -23.95 -12.07
N PHE A 65 2.34 -23.09 -11.28
CA PHE A 65 2.63 -23.04 -9.84
C PHE A 65 1.45 -22.45 -9.11
N ILE A 66 1.41 -22.64 -7.79
CA ILE A 66 0.33 -22.16 -6.95
C ILE A 66 0.89 -21.20 -5.92
N ILE A 67 0.24 -20.06 -5.76
CA ILE A 67 0.57 -19.11 -4.70
C ILE A 67 -0.62 -19.04 -3.76
N THR A 68 -0.36 -19.16 -2.48
CA THR A 68 -1.40 -19.01 -1.45
C THR A 68 -1.30 -17.60 -0.88
N TYR A 69 -2.37 -16.84 -1.07
CA TYR A 69 -2.44 -15.48 -0.56
C TYR A 69 -3.23 -15.47 0.74
N ASN A 70 -2.58 -15.06 1.81
CA ASN A 70 -3.24 -14.87 3.10
C ASN A 70 -3.54 -13.39 3.28
N GLU A 71 -4.30 -12.84 2.33
CA GLU A 71 -4.59 -11.42 2.26
C GLU A 71 -6.05 -11.24 1.88
N ASP A 72 -6.56 -10.02 1.99
CA ASP A 72 -7.95 -9.78 1.62
C ASP A 72 -8.11 -9.78 0.10
N THR A 73 -9.36 -9.79 -0.34
CA THR A 73 -9.70 -9.91 -1.76
C THR A 73 -9.08 -8.80 -2.60
N LYS A 74 -8.97 -7.59 -2.06
CA LYS A 74 -8.40 -6.47 -2.80
C LYS A 74 -6.93 -6.70 -3.12
N VAL A 75 -6.17 -7.19 -2.15
CA VAL A 75 -4.76 -7.49 -2.36
C VAL A 75 -4.60 -8.63 -3.34
N VAL A 76 -5.42 -9.66 -3.23
CA VAL A 76 -5.37 -10.80 -4.14
C VAL A 76 -5.66 -10.35 -5.58
N ASN A 77 -6.67 -9.52 -5.78
CA ASN A 77 -7.00 -9.02 -7.10
C ASN A 77 -5.88 -8.17 -7.70
N LEU A 78 -5.25 -7.34 -6.90
CA LEU A 78 -4.11 -6.55 -7.36
C LEU A 78 -2.91 -7.43 -7.69
N ALA A 79 -2.67 -8.46 -6.90
CA ALA A 79 -1.59 -9.40 -7.16
C ALA A 79 -1.80 -10.16 -8.44
N VAL A 80 -3.02 -10.63 -8.69
CA VAL A 80 -3.37 -11.33 -9.93
C VAL A 80 -3.16 -10.42 -11.13
N LYS A 81 -3.64 -9.17 -11.03
CA LYS A 81 -3.49 -8.22 -12.12
C LYS A 81 -2.02 -7.96 -12.43
N ASP A 82 -1.20 -7.78 -11.41
CA ASP A 82 0.21 -7.52 -11.58
C ASP A 82 0.92 -8.73 -12.19
N MET A 83 0.55 -9.92 -11.78
CA MET A 83 1.10 -11.15 -12.36
C MET A 83 0.73 -11.28 -13.84
N GLU A 84 -0.48 -10.94 -14.21
CA GLU A 84 -0.91 -10.97 -15.60
C GLU A 84 -0.11 -9.98 -16.45
N GLU A 85 0.19 -8.82 -15.90
CA GLU A 85 1.01 -7.83 -16.60
C GLU A 85 2.45 -8.32 -16.78
N LYS A 86 2.92 -9.15 -15.88
CA LYS A 86 4.29 -9.68 -15.94
C LYS A 86 4.44 -10.95 -16.77
N GLY A 87 3.36 -11.40 -17.37
CA GLY A 87 3.43 -12.55 -18.27
C GLY A 87 2.99 -13.86 -17.66
N TYR A 88 2.17 -13.82 -16.64
CA TYR A 88 1.61 -15.03 -16.01
C TYR A 88 0.10 -15.03 -16.23
N LYS A 89 -0.44 -16.20 -16.48
CA LYS A 89 -1.87 -16.36 -16.66
C LYS A 89 -2.47 -17.04 -15.44
N LYS A 90 -3.54 -16.47 -14.92
CA LYS A 90 -4.29 -17.12 -13.84
C LYS A 90 -5.11 -18.25 -14.43
N LEU A 91 -4.89 -19.46 -13.93
CA LEU A 91 -5.64 -20.64 -14.36
C LEU A 91 -6.85 -20.87 -13.48
N SER A 92 -6.71 -20.69 -12.19
CA SER A 92 -7.81 -20.89 -11.26
C SER A 92 -7.56 -20.09 -9.98
N ILE A 93 -8.62 -19.84 -9.23
CA ILE A 93 -8.54 -19.24 -7.91
C ILE A 93 -9.49 -20.01 -7.02
N THR A 94 -8.99 -20.49 -5.89
CA THR A 94 -9.76 -21.32 -4.97
C THR A 94 -9.68 -20.72 -3.57
N PRO A 95 -10.81 -20.27 -3.01
CA PRO A 95 -10.81 -19.84 -1.62
C PRO A 95 -10.76 -21.06 -0.70
N VAL A 96 -9.90 -20.97 0.32
CA VAL A 96 -9.75 -22.03 1.31
C VAL A 96 -9.96 -21.43 2.67
N SER A 97 -10.86 -22.02 3.45
CA SER A 97 -11.11 -21.61 4.80
C SER A 97 -10.17 -22.34 5.73
N ARG A 98 -9.47 -21.60 6.57
CA ARG A 98 -8.54 -22.18 7.54
C ARG A 98 -8.96 -21.77 8.94
N LYS A 99 -9.06 -22.71 9.83
CA LYS A 99 -9.39 -22.44 11.22
C LYS A 99 -8.14 -21.95 11.93
N THR A 100 -8.21 -20.75 12.50
CA THR A 100 -7.08 -20.13 13.17
C THR A 100 -7.23 -20.11 14.68
N GLY A 101 -8.44 -20.40 15.20
CA GLY A 101 -8.69 -20.42 16.61
C GLY A 101 -9.95 -21.21 16.89
N PHE A 102 -10.41 -21.18 18.12
CA PHE A 102 -11.57 -21.96 18.53
C PHE A 102 -12.82 -21.58 17.73
N THR A 103 -13.02 -20.27 17.54
CA THR A 103 -14.18 -19.76 16.81
C THR A 103 -13.77 -18.86 15.65
N SER A 104 -12.48 -18.83 15.31
CA SER A 104 -11.96 -17.92 14.28
C SER A 104 -11.56 -18.68 13.04
N PHE A 105 -11.85 -18.09 11.89
CA PHE A 105 -11.47 -18.63 10.59
C PHE A 105 -10.85 -17.52 9.76
N THR A 106 -9.89 -17.89 8.93
CA THR A 106 -9.38 -16.99 7.91
C THR A 106 -9.60 -17.64 6.56
N ILE A 107 -9.78 -16.81 5.53
CA ILE A 107 -9.91 -17.28 4.16
C ILE A 107 -8.61 -16.98 3.45
N GLU A 108 -8.00 -18.00 2.88
CA GLU A 108 -6.81 -17.87 2.05
C GLU A 108 -7.22 -18.17 0.62
N TYR A 109 -6.53 -17.55 -0.33
CA TYR A 109 -6.82 -17.77 -1.73
C TYR A 109 -5.64 -18.47 -2.38
N MET A 110 -5.90 -19.63 -2.97
CA MET A 110 -4.90 -20.38 -3.72
C MET A 110 -5.11 -20.06 -5.19
N VAL A 111 -4.15 -19.40 -5.79
CA VAL A 111 -4.22 -19.01 -7.20
C VAL A 111 -3.19 -19.80 -7.97
N GLU A 112 -3.66 -20.51 -8.99
CA GLU A 112 -2.79 -21.25 -9.88
C GLU A 112 -2.46 -20.37 -11.09
N TYR A 113 -1.17 -20.26 -11.38
CA TYR A 113 -0.66 -19.48 -12.50
C TYR A 113 0.12 -20.35 -13.45
N GLN A 114 0.15 -19.92 -14.70
CA GLN A 114 1.05 -20.48 -15.71
C GLN A 114 1.87 -19.36 -16.32
N LYS A 115 3.16 -19.56 -16.44
CA LYS A 115 4.01 -18.57 -17.10
C LYS A 115 3.81 -18.71 -18.60
N ILE A 116 3.44 -17.58 -19.25
CA ILE A 116 3.15 -17.60 -20.69
C ILE A 116 4.09 -16.70 -21.49
N LYS A 117 4.92 -15.91 -20.81
CA LYS A 117 5.91 -15.05 -21.51
C LYS A 117 7.26 -15.13 -20.87
#